data_683ac0ff664a99e4bcb1f6ebc19fc329
#
_entry.id   683ac0ff664a99e4bcb1f6ebc19fc329
#
_cell.length_a   1.000
_cell.length_b   1.000
_cell.length_c   1.000
_cell.angle_alpha   90.00
_cell.angle_beta   90.00
_cell.angle_gamma   90.00
#
_symmetry.space_group_name_H-M   'P 1'
#
loop_
_entity.id
_entity.type
_entity.pdbx_description
1 polymer ?
#
loop_
_entity_poly.entity_id
_entity_poly.type
_entity_poly.pdbx_seq_one_letter_code
_entity_poly.pdbx_strand_id
1 'polypeptide(L)'
;MADLTNEEFSVLLTLRAVLPLLLVLLLPGVVQARAPEHIASLDLCMDWALTQYAKPSQVLALSPMHQRYALPGLQGHWPTHDGSLEQLVQLQPDLVLAGQYSAVLLRGRLQALGVHVEVLPLPLTLAEIEPYDRRILQLLGLDPAQAKPTPKLVVPNAQAKRLLLLGPNGIGTGRDTFEQQIIEQAGWRNYLSASGYVQLDLELISRDPPDAILFAAPDHQALANRFAEHPVLRAVVPPQHWLRSDYWRWQCPGPWTWELVGQLHQWLD
;
A
#
# COMPACT_ATOMS: atom_id res chain seq x y z
N MET A 1 -8.56 76.72 -16.10
CA MET A 1 -7.99 75.74 -17.04
C MET A 1 -6.51 75.74 -16.76
N ALA A 2 -6.04 74.71 -16.00
CA ALA A 2 -4.61 74.57 -15.69
C ALA A 2 -3.96 73.74 -16.77
N ASP A 3 -2.97 74.38 -17.41
CA ASP A 3 -2.15 73.74 -18.47
C ASP A 3 -1.18 72.75 -17.82
N LEU A 4 -1.42 71.45 -18.03
CA LEU A 4 -0.49 70.41 -17.61
C LEU A 4 0.76 70.47 -18.50
N THR A 5 1.91 70.72 -17.87
CA THR A 5 3.19 70.83 -18.57
C THR A 5 3.64 69.48 -19.18
N ASN A 6 4.36 69.53 -20.31
CA ASN A 6 4.85 68.36 -21.03
C ASN A 6 5.65 67.35 -20.20
N GLU A 7 6.18 67.74 -19.05
CA GLU A 7 6.92 66.88 -18.14
C GLU A 7 6.01 65.89 -17.37
N GLU A 8 4.81 66.34 -16.94
CA GLU A 8 3.85 65.47 -16.22
C GLU A 8 3.26 64.37 -17.14
N PHE A 9 3.12 64.71 -18.44
CA PHE A 9 2.65 63.72 -19.41
C PHE A 9 3.70 62.63 -19.72
N SER A 10 4.98 62.99 -19.66
CA SER A 10 6.10 62.03 -19.88
C SER A 10 6.24 61.06 -18.68
N VAL A 11 6.05 61.51 -17.46
CA VAL A 11 6.11 60.72 -16.23
C VAL A 11 4.94 59.72 -16.18
N LEU A 12 3.74 60.16 -16.58
CA LEU A 12 2.55 59.29 -16.62
C LEU A 12 2.62 58.21 -17.68
N LEU A 13 3.27 58.46 -18.84
CA LEU A 13 3.49 57.46 -19.89
C LEU A 13 4.53 56.42 -19.49
N THR A 14 5.60 56.83 -18.80
CA THR A 14 6.63 55.91 -18.28
C THR A 14 6.12 55.04 -17.16
N LEU A 15 5.27 55.57 -16.24
CA LEU A 15 4.63 54.75 -15.20
C LEU A 15 3.66 53.72 -15.76
N ARG A 16 2.90 54.02 -16.83
CA ARG A 16 2.00 53.08 -17.50
C ARG A 16 2.70 51.95 -18.23
N ALA A 17 3.92 52.14 -18.72
CA ALA A 17 4.69 51.14 -19.41
C ALA A 17 5.45 50.17 -18.47
N VAL A 18 5.84 50.66 -17.26
CA VAL A 18 6.62 49.86 -16.31
C VAL A 18 5.70 49.00 -15.41
N LEU A 19 4.46 49.42 -15.14
CA LEU A 19 3.53 48.68 -14.29
C LEU A 19 3.18 47.27 -14.81
N PRO A 20 2.88 47.05 -16.11
CA PRO A 20 2.64 45.70 -16.62
C PRO A 20 3.92 44.82 -16.64
N LEU A 21 5.12 45.43 -16.79
CA LEU A 21 6.37 44.66 -16.76
C LEU A 21 6.74 44.15 -15.38
N LEU A 22 6.42 44.90 -14.30
CA LEU A 22 6.59 44.48 -12.91
C LEU A 22 5.60 43.40 -12.51
N LEU A 23 4.39 43.40 -13.09
CA LEU A 23 3.36 42.39 -12.79
C LEU A 23 3.71 41.00 -13.36
N VAL A 24 4.43 40.94 -14.46
CA VAL A 24 4.89 39.67 -15.07
C VAL A 24 6.02 39.02 -14.26
N LEU A 25 6.82 39.80 -13.54
CA LEU A 25 7.90 39.31 -12.67
C LEU A 25 7.41 38.74 -11.34
N LEU A 26 6.13 38.96 -10.97
CA LEU A 26 5.51 38.44 -9.75
C LEU A 26 4.66 37.19 -9.95
N LEU A 27 4.65 36.61 -11.17
CA LEU A 27 4.05 35.29 -11.34
C LEU A 27 4.91 34.30 -10.57
N PRO A 28 4.35 33.64 -9.52
CA PRO A 28 5.07 32.57 -8.85
C PRO A 28 5.36 31.52 -9.91
N GLY A 29 6.63 31.36 -10.25
CA GLY A 29 7.03 30.23 -11.07
C GLY A 29 6.45 28.98 -10.42
N VAL A 30 5.64 28.25 -11.15
CA VAL A 30 5.19 26.92 -10.70
C VAL A 30 6.48 26.10 -10.61
N VAL A 31 7.06 26.03 -9.40
CA VAL A 31 8.15 25.13 -9.12
C VAL A 31 7.54 23.74 -9.23
N GLN A 32 7.62 23.17 -10.40
CA GLN A 32 7.26 21.77 -10.61
C GLN A 32 8.26 20.96 -9.80
N ALA A 33 7.78 20.36 -8.71
CA ALA A 33 8.62 19.51 -7.89
C ALA A 33 9.25 18.44 -8.82
N ARG A 34 10.57 18.41 -8.88
CA ARG A 34 11.29 17.40 -9.67
C ARG A 34 10.93 16.01 -9.10
N ALA A 35 10.65 15.08 -10.01
CA ALA A 35 10.45 13.70 -9.61
C ALA A 35 11.69 13.18 -8.87
N PRO A 36 11.52 12.39 -7.79
CA PRO A 36 12.64 11.85 -7.05
C PRO A 36 13.46 10.88 -7.93
N GLU A 37 14.79 10.94 -7.81
CA GLU A 37 15.72 10.12 -8.59
C GLU A 37 16.42 9.06 -7.74
N HIS A 38 16.45 9.22 -6.40
CA HIS A 38 17.11 8.34 -5.46
C HIS A 38 16.16 7.94 -4.33
N ILE A 39 15.38 6.89 -4.56
CA ILE A 39 14.32 6.47 -3.65
C ILE A 39 14.75 5.24 -2.85
N ALA A 40 14.59 5.29 -1.54
CA ALA A 40 14.72 4.12 -0.68
C ALA A 40 13.38 3.76 -0.01
N SER A 41 13.19 2.48 0.32
CA SER A 41 12.04 2.00 1.08
C SER A 41 12.47 1.42 2.42
N LEU A 42 11.60 1.46 3.43
CA LEU A 42 11.88 0.93 4.77
C LEU A 42 11.07 -0.32 5.13
N ASP A 43 10.21 -0.80 4.23
CA ASP A 43 9.40 -1.99 4.47
C ASP A 43 8.94 -2.67 3.19
N LEU A 44 8.45 -3.90 3.34
CA LEU A 44 8.08 -4.78 2.24
C LEU A 44 6.94 -4.22 1.35
N CYS A 45 5.98 -3.51 1.93
CA CYS A 45 4.87 -2.97 1.14
C CYS A 45 5.34 -1.82 0.24
N MET A 46 6.28 -1.00 0.74
CA MET A 46 6.92 0.05 -0.05
C MET A 46 7.91 -0.53 -1.07
N ASP A 47 8.64 -1.61 -0.71
CA ASP A 47 9.44 -2.37 -1.68
C ASP A 47 8.57 -2.80 -2.87
N TRP A 48 7.41 -3.38 -2.56
CA TRP A 48 6.49 -3.84 -3.61
C TRP A 48 5.98 -2.68 -4.47
N ALA A 49 5.55 -1.58 -3.85
CA ALA A 49 5.10 -0.39 -4.58
C ALA A 49 6.19 0.15 -5.52
N LEU A 50 7.44 0.26 -5.05
CA LEU A 50 8.55 0.72 -5.87
C LEU A 50 8.80 -0.19 -7.07
N THR A 51 8.76 -1.50 -6.90
CA THR A 51 8.99 -2.44 -7.99
C THR A 51 7.86 -2.46 -9.03
N GLN A 52 6.66 -1.99 -8.67
CA GLN A 52 5.54 -1.89 -9.60
C GLN A 52 5.55 -0.58 -10.42
N TYR A 53 6.02 0.51 -9.83
CA TYR A 53 5.84 1.84 -10.41
C TYR A 53 7.12 2.58 -10.73
N ALA A 54 8.16 2.44 -9.90
CA ALA A 54 9.39 3.17 -10.09
C ALA A 54 10.23 2.57 -11.23
N LYS A 55 10.96 3.43 -11.93
CA LYS A 55 11.99 2.95 -12.84
C LYS A 55 13.14 2.34 -12.02
N PRO A 56 13.75 1.22 -12.44
CA PRO A 56 14.86 0.62 -11.70
C PRO A 56 15.99 1.61 -11.37
N SER A 57 16.25 2.59 -12.25
CA SER A 57 17.26 3.64 -12.03
C SER A 57 16.89 4.64 -10.93
N GLN A 58 15.63 4.73 -10.52
CA GLN A 58 15.18 5.59 -9.43
C GLN A 58 15.28 4.88 -8.07
N VAL A 59 15.34 3.54 -8.06
CA VAL A 59 15.38 2.77 -6.81
C VAL A 59 16.82 2.69 -6.32
N LEU A 60 17.11 3.48 -5.30
CA LEU A 60 18.44 3.53 -4.68
C LEU A 60 18.69 2.29 -3.82
N ALA A 61 17.72 1.91 -2.98
CA ALA A 61 17.75 0.67 -2.21
C ALA A 61 16.36 0.28 -1.70
N LEU A 62 16.07 -1.01 -1.73
CA LEU A 62 14.92 -1.62 -1.07
C LEU A 62 15.26 -2.03 0.37
N SER A 63 14.24 -2.28 1.18
CA SER A 63 14.44 -2.79 2.54
C SER A 63 14.98 -4.23 2.51
N PRO A 64 15.65 -4.70 3.57
CA PRO A 64 16.13 -6.10 3.62
C PRO A 64 14.98 -7.12 3.67
N MET A 65 13.73 -6.66 3.83
CA MET A 65 12.56 -7.53 3.91
C MET A 65 12.26 -8.24 2.58
N HIS A 66 12.52 -7.58 1.43
CA HIS A 66 12.25 -8.17 0.12
C HIS A 66 13.07 -9.44 -0.17
N GLN A 67 14.24 -9.58 0.46
CA GLN A 67 15.05 -10.80 0.32
C GLN A 67 14.48 -12.01 1.09
N ARG A 68 13.63 -11.75 2.09
CA ARG A 68 13.02 -12.79 2.93
C ARG A 68 11.67 -13.26 2.40
N TYR A 69 11.00 -12.42 1.62
CA TYR A 69 9.63 -12.65 1.18
C TYR A 69 9.50 -12.46 -0.32
N ALA A 70 9.10 -13.53 -0.99
CA ALA A 70 8.91 -13.51 -2.44
C ALA A 70 7.55 -12.91 -2.77
N LEU A 71 7.52 -11.62 -3.09
CA LEU A 71 6.34 -10.97 -3.65
C LEU A 71 6.43 -10.91 -5.19
N PRO A 72 5.30 -10.91 -5.90
CA PRO A 72 5.30 -10.70 -7.35
C PRO A 72 5.99 -9.38 -7.72
N GLY A 73 6.91 -9.41 -8.68
CA GLY A 73 7.69 -8.22 -9.10
C GLY A 73 8.92 -7.91 -8.25
N LEU A 74 9.07 -8.52 -7.07
CA LEU A 74 10.30 -8.41 -6.27
C LEU A 74 11.41 -9.38 -6.71
N GLN A 75 11.15 -10.19 -7.72
CA GLN A 75 12.14 -11.09 -8.29
C GLN A 75 13.15 -10.28 -9.12
N GLY A 76 14.44 -10.42 -8.81
CA GLY A 76 15.53 -9.71 -9.49
C GLY A 76 16.57 -9.16 -8.52
N HIS A 77 17.61 -8.54 -9.10
CA HIS A 77 18.67 -7.93 -8.30
C HIS A 77 18.34 -6.46 -8.05
N TRP A 78 17.65 -6.20 -6.96
CA TRP A 78 17.43 -4.86 -6.48
C TRP A 78 18.51 -4.45 -5.49
N PRO A 79 19.03 -3.21 -5.55
CA PRO A 79 19.89 -2.69 -4.48
C PRO A 79 19.17 -2.80 -3.13
N THR A 80 19.90 -3.17 -2.10
CA THR A 80 19.32 -3.40 -0.76
C THR A 80 20.16 -2.69 0.27
N HIS A 81 19.53 -1.98 1.20
CA HIS A 81 20.21 -1.45 2.38
C HIS A 81 20.16 -2.46 3.53
N ASP A 82 21.06 -2.31 4.50
CA ASP A 82 21.16 -3.22 5.66
C ASP A 82 20.18 -2.91 6.80
N GLY A 83 19.35 -1.86 6.65
CA GLY A 83 18.42 -1.39 7.66
C GLY A 83 19.04 -0.44 8.69
N SER A 84 20.33 -0.08 8.58
CA SER A 84 20.98 0.85 9.49
C SER A 84 20.73 2.32 9.10
N LEU A 85 20.77 3.20 10.10
CA LEU A 85 20.70 4.64 9.91
C LEU A 85 21.92 5.14 9.11
N GLU A 86 23.09 4.62 9.43
CA GLU A 86 24.37 5.00 8.87
C GLU A 86 24.40 4.79 7.36
N GLN A 87 23.98 3.61 6.91
CA GLN A 87 23.96 3.30 5.48
C GLN A 87 22.93 4.17 4.74
N LEU A 88 21.73 4.33 5.28
CA LEU A 88 20.68 5.16 4.64
C LEU A 88 21.11 6.63 4.52
N VAL A 89 21.79 7.19 5.54
CA VAL A 89 22.35 8.55 5.46
C VAL A 89 23.48 8.63 4.42
N GLN A 90 24.34 7.62 4.36
CA GLN A 90 25.44 7.54 3.39
C GLN A 90 24.92 7.45 1.94
N LEU A 91 23.83 6.74 1.72
CA LEU A 91 23.19 6.59 0.40
C LEU A 91 22.59 7.90 -0.12
N GLN A 92 22.30 8.87 0.76
CA GLN A 92 21.73 10.18 0.41
C GLN A 92 20.45 10.09 -0.45
N PRO A 93 19.40 9.38 -0.01
CA PRO A 93 18.14 9.33 -0.74
C PRO A 93 17.50 10.72 -0.79
N ASP A 94 16.88 11.06 -1.90
CA ASP A 94 16.05 12.26 -2.03
C ASP A 94 14.60 12.00 -1.57
N LEU A 95 14.20 10.72 -1.48
CA LEU A 95 12.93 10.28 -0.91
C LEU A 95 13.10 8.92 -0.22
N VAL A 96 12.56 8.81 1.00
CA VAL A 96 12.41 7.54 1.71
C VAL A 96 10.93 7.25 1.92
N LEU A 97 10.48 6.06 1.50
CA LEU A 97 9.09 5.61 1.67
C LEU A 97 8.98 4.64 2.86
N ALA A 98 7.97 4.84 3.69
CA ALA A 98 7.67 3.96 4.81
C ALA A 98 6.15 3.82 5.02
N GLY A 99 5.69 2.62 5.36
CA GLY A 99 4.34 2.41 5.88
C GLY A 99 4.17 2.95 7.30
N GLN A 100 2.94 3.27 7.67
CA GLN A 100 2.65 3.96 8.96
C GLN A 100 3.12 3.20 10.20
N TYR A 101 3.20 1.87 10.14
CA TYR A 101 3.61 1.02 11.27
C TYR A 101 5.08 0.58 11.18
N SER A 102 5.76 0.88 10.08
CA SER A 102 7.10 0.36 9.79
C SER A 102 8.19 1.30 10.26
N ALA A 103 9.30 0.73 10.73
CA ALA A 103 10.58 1.42 11.00
C ALA A 103 10.46 2.74 11.80
N VAL A 104 9.54 2.83 12.78
CA VAL A 104 9.16 4.07 13.48
C VAL A 104 10.36 4.84 14.03
N LEU A 105 11.29 4.15 14.71
CA LEU A 105 12.48 4.79 15.28
C LEU A 105 13.47 5.23 14.20
N LEU A 106 13.68 4.40 13.18
CA LEU A 106 14.61 4.69 12.09
C LEU A 106 14.14 5.90 11.27
N ARG A 107 12.87 5.91 10.85
CA ARG A 107 12.32 7.04 10.08
C ARG A 107 12.35 8.36 10.86
N GLY A 108 12.08 8.33 12.18
CA GLY A 108 12.18 9.51 13.02
C GLY A 108 13.61 10.07 13.11
N ARG A 109 14.63 9.19 13.14
CA ARG A 109 16.03 9.61 13.10
C ARG A 109 16.45 10.16 11.75
N LEU A 110 16.00 9.54 10.65
CA LEU A 110 16.22 10.05 9.29
C LEU A 110 15.63 11.44 9.12
N GLN A 111 14.39 11.67 9.56
CA GLN A 111 13.73 12.98 9.53
C GLN A 111 14.49 14.03 10.36
N ALA A 112 14.98 13.66 11.55
CA ALA A 112 15.79 14.54 12.40
C ALA A 112 17.12 14.95 11.75
N LEU A 113 17.64 14.13 10.84
CA LEU A 113 18.84 14.43 10.03
C LEU A 113 18.52 15.15 8.71
N GLY A 114 17.27 15.56 8.49
CA GLY A 114 16.85 16.30 7.31
C GLY A 114 16.56 15.44 6.08
N VAL A 115 16.53 14.11 6.20
CA VAL A 115 16.15 13.22 5.11
C VAL A 115 14.63 13.32 4.88
N HIS A 116 14.21 13.47 3.64
CA HIS A 116 12.81 13.50 3.27
C HIS A 116 12.18 12.09 3.39
N VAL A 117 11.37 11.89 4.41
CA VAL A 117 10.67 10.62 4.66
C VAL A 117 9.17 10.83 4.53
N GLU A 118 8.55 10.13 3.58
CA GLU A 118 7.11 10.08 3.41
C GLU A 118 6.55 8.81 4.06
N VAL A 119 5.55 9.00 4.90
CA VAL A 119 4.88 7.91 5.61
C VAL A 119 3.49 7.73 5.04
N LEU A 120 3.25 6.59 4.41
CA LEU A 120 1.95 6.28 3.83
C LEU A 120 1.07 5.54 4.84
N PRO A 121 -0.14 6.07 5.13
CA PRO A 121 -1.14 5.32 5.88
C PRO A 121 -1.61 4.13 5.04
N LEU A 122 -1.79 2.97 5.66
CA LEU A 122 -2.34 1.80 4.96
C LEU A 122 -3.84 1.98 4.73
N PRO A 123 -4.37 1.61 3.55
CA PRO A 123 -5.80 1.52 3.32
C PRO A 123 -6.48 0.59 4.35
N LEU A 124 -7.54 1.06 4.96
CA LEU A 124 -8.39 0.29 5.88
C LEU A 124 -9.66 -0.23 5.19
N THR A 125 -9.94 0.31 4.00
CA THR A 125 -11.07 -0.10 3.17
C THR A 125 -10.65 -0.26 1.72
N LEU A 126 -11.39 -1.07 0.95
CA LEU A 126 -11.16 -1.23 -0.49
C LEU A 126 -11.32 0.10 -1.25
N ALA A 127 -12.18 1.00 -0.77
CA ALA A 127 -12.36 2.32 -1.37
C ALA A 127 -11.13 3.24 -1.22
N GLU A 128 -10.29 2.99 -0.22
CA GLU A 128 -9.07 3.77 0.02
C GLU A 128 -7.89 3.32 -0.86
N ILE A 129 -8.00 2.20 -1.59
CA ILE A 129 -6.92 1.70 -2.46
C ILE A 129 -6.61 2.71 -3.57
N GLU A 130 -7.60 3.24 -4.26
CA GLU A 130 -7.38 4.19 -5.36
C GLU A 130 -6.73 5.51 -4.88
N PRO A 131 -7.19 6.19 -3.80
CA PRO A 131 -6.49 7.33 -3.23
C PRO A 131 -5.05 7.02 -2.80
N TYR A 132 -4.81 5.84 -2.22
CA TYR A 132 -3.50 5.37 -1.82
C TYR A 132 -2.57 5.19 -3.02
N ASP A 133 -3.04 4.51 -4.07
CA ASP A 133 -2.32 4.32 -5.33
C ASP A 133 -1.99 5.67 -5.98
N ARG A 134 -2.95 6.58 -6.05
CA ARG A 134 -2.77 7.95 -6.55
C ARG A 134 -1.67 8.70 -5.77
N ARG A 135 -1.62 8.53 -4.44
CA ARG A 135 -0.58 9.15 -3.61
C ARG A 135 0.80 8.57 -3.91
N ILE A 136 0.93 7.26 -4.10
CA ILE A 136 2.19 6.63 -4.48
C ILE A 136 2.68 7.19 -5.83
N LEU A 137 1.81 7.23 -6.84
CA LEU A 137 2.15 7.78 -8.15
C LEU A 137 2.63 9.23 -8.05
N GLN A 138 1.95 10.08 -7.28
CA GLN A 138 2.37 11.46 -7.04
C GLN A 138 3.77 11.55 -6.43
N LEU A 139 4.05 10.74 -5.41
CA LEU A 139 5.35 10.73 -4.74
C LEU A 139 6.49 10.29 -5.68
N LEU A 140 6.18 9.41 -6.63
CA LEU A 140 7.13 8.94 -7.64
C LEU A 140 7.27 9.90 -8.86
N GLY A 141 6.52 11.01 -8.84
CA GLY A 141 6.50 11.95 -9.99
C GLY A 141 5.79 11.42 -11.22
N LEU A 142 4.90 10.44 -11.03
CA LEU A 142 4.05 9.86 -12.08
C LEU A 142 2.68 10.55 -12.12
N ASP A 143 1.97 10.38 -13.24
CA ASP A 143 0.62 10.94 -13.38
C ASP A 143 -0.38 10.20 -12.46
N PRO A 144 -0.98 10.89 -11.49
CA PRO A 144 -1.96 10.30 -10.58
C PRO A 144 -3.22 9.74 -11.27
N ALA A 145 -3.50 10.19 -12.50
CA ALA A 145 -4.62 9.67 -13.29
C ALA A 145 -4.41 8.21 -13.75
N GLN A 146 -3.18 7.68 -13.65
CA GLN A 146 -2.87 6.28 -13.91
C GLN A 146 -3.27 5.35 -12.77
N ALA A 147 -3.70 5.89 -11.61
CA ALA A 147 -4.19 5.07 -10.50
C ALA A 147 -5.34 4.17 -10.95
N LYS A 148 -5.28 2.90 -10.55
CA LYS A 148 -6.31 1.93 -10.90
C LYS A 148 -7.63 2.32 -10.21
N PRO A 149 -8.73 2.52 -10.97
CA PRO A 149 -10.00 2.88 -10.37
C PRO A 149 -10.53 1.76 -9.47
N THR A 150 -11.17 2.14 -8.38
CA THR A 150 -11.84 1.19 -7.50
C THR A 150 -12.99 0.50 -8.26
N PRO A 151 -13.00 -0.84 -8.40
CA PRO A 151 -14.13 -1.55 -8.98
C PRO A 151 -15.40 -1.33 -8.17
N LYS A 152 -16.57 -1.58 -8.80
CA LYS A 152 -17.84 -1.55 -8.08
C LYS A 152 -17.79 -2.55 -6.91
N LEU A 153 -18.01 -2.06 -5.70
CA LEU A 153 -18.05 -2.91 -4.52
C LEU A 153 -19.25 -3.84 -4.54
N VAL A 154 -19.03 -5.10 -4.19
CA VAL A 154 -20.03 -6.17 -4.15
C VAL A 154 -20.32 -6.52 -2.69
N VAL A 155 -21.58 -6.78 -2.39
CA VAL A 155 -22.00 -7.38 -1.12
C VAL A 155 -22.45 -8.80 -1.43
N PRO A 156 -21.85 -9.84 -0.83
CA PRO A 156 -22.24 -11.21 -1.08
C PRO A 156 -23.67 -11.45 -0.59
N ASN A 157 -24.41 -12.31 -1.27
CA ASN A 157 -25.74 -12.68 -0.83
C ASN A 157 -25.68 -13.55 0.44
N ALA A 158 -26.82 -13.69 1.14
CA ALA A 158 -26.91 -14.44 2.39
C ALA A 158 -26.61 -15.94 2.23
N GLN A 159 -26.73 -16.49 1.02
CA GLN A 159 -26.48 -17.90 0.68
C GLN A 159 -25.07 -18.16 0.14
N ALA A 160 -24.23 -17.12 0.02
CA ALA A 160 -22.85 -17.29 -0.45
C ALA A 160 -22.08 -18.25 0.45
N LYS A 161 -21.16 -19.03 -0.14
CA LYS A 161 -20.27 -19.95 0.57
C LYS A 161 -19.45 -19.18 1.62
N ARG A 162 -19.18 -19.82 2.76
CA ARG A 162 -18.46 -19.23 3.90
C ARG A 162 -16.98 -19.59 3.82
N LEU A 163 -16.13 -18.58 3.78
CA LEU A 163 -14.68 -18.71 3.75
C LEU A 163 -14.10 -18.38 5.12
N LEU A 164 -13.31 -19.28 5.68
CA LEU A 164 -12.45 -19.01 6.83
C LEU A 164 -11.07 -18.57 6.33
N LEU A 165 -10.69 -17.33 6.56
CA LEU A 165 -9.31 -16.89 6.42
C LEU A 165 -8.55 -17.22 7.70
N LEU A 166 -7.62 -18.18 7.58
CA LEU A 166 -6.81 -18.70 8.69
C LEU A 166 -5.38 -18.18 8.56
N GLY A 167 -4.90 -17.50 9.58
CA GLY A 167 -3.53 -17.08 9.75
C GLY A 167 -2.70 -18.04 10.62
N PRO A 168 -1.45 -17.67 10.92
CA PRO A 168 -0.58 -18.39 11.85
C PRO A 168 -1.22 -18.51 13.25
N ASN A 169 -0.78 -19.51 14.03
CA ASN A 169 -1.24 -19.77 15.41
C ASN A 169 -2.76 -20.00 15.57
N GLY A 170 -3.48 -20.28 14.49
CA GLY A 170 -4.93 -20.46 14.57
C GLY A 170 -5.71 -19.15 14.75
N ILE A 171 -5.14 -18.05 14.32
CA ILE A 171 -5.84 -16.78 14.27
C ILE A 171 -6.71 -16.73 13.02
N GLY A 172 -8.00 -16.56 13.20
CA GLY A 172 -8.95 -16.33 12.13
C GLY A 172 -9.26 -14.83 11.96
N THR A 173 -9.56 -14.42 10.74
CA THR A 173 -9.93 -13.04 10.42
C THR A 173 -11.45 -12.88 10.43
N GLY A 174 -11.94 -12.02 11.28
CA GLY A 174 -13.37 -11.74 11.47
C GLY A 174 -13.83 -10.45 10.79
N ARG A 175 -14.95 -9.89 11.31
CA ARG A 175 -15.55 -8.66 10.77
C ARG A 175 -14.71 -7.41 11.08
N ASP A 176 -15.03 -6.33 10.40
CA ASP A 176 -14.43 -5.00 10.58
C ASP A 176 -12.92 -4.99 10.27
N THR A 177 -12.48 -5.87 9.35
CA THR A 177 -11.11 -5.95 8.87
C THR A 177 -11.03 -5.64 7.38
N PHE A 178 -9.88 -5.25 6.90
CA PHE A 178 -9.63 -5.05 5.48
C PHE A 178 -9.79 -6.37 4.70
N GLU A 179 -9.32 -7.46 5.28
CA GLU A 179 -9.38 -8.79 4.68
C GLU A 179 -10.83 -9.30 4.53
N GLN A 180 -11.73 -8.96 5.47
CA GLN A 180 -13.16 -9.24 5.28
C GLN A 180 -13.68 -8.62 3.99
N GLN A 181 -13.31 -7.36 3.71
CA GLN A 181 -13.78 -6.69 2.50
C GLN A 181 -13.26 -7.38 1.23
N ILE A 182 -12.04 -7.93 1.24
CA ILE A 182 -11.48 -8.73 0.14
C ILE A 182 -12.34 -10.00 -0.07
N ILE A 183 -12.61 -10.73 1.00
CA ILE A 183 -13.40 -11.96 0.99
C ILE A 183 -14.79 -11.69 0.40
N GLU A 184 -15.45 -10.64 0.89
CA GLU A 184 -16.80 -10.27 0.47
C GLU A 184 -16.83 -9.73 -0.96
N GLN A 185 -15.84 -8.93 -1.37
CA GLN A 185 -15.70 -8.45 -2.74
C GLN A 185 -15.50 -9.58 -3.74
N ALA A 186 -14.87 -10.68 -3.32
CA ALA A 186 -14.72 -11.88 -4.13
C ALA A 186 -15.98 -12.76 -4.19
N GLY A 187 -17.07 -12.38 -3.50
CA GLY A 187 -18.35 -13.08 -3.50
C GLY A 187 -18.50 -14.11 -2.38
N TRP A 188 -17.50 -14.29 -1.52
CA TRP A 188 -17.59 -15.14 -0.34
C TRP A 188 -18.21 -14.42 0.84
N ARG A 189 -18.78 -15.15 1.79
CA ARG A 189 -19.10 -14.63 3.12
C ARG A 189 -17.95 -14.94 4.07
N ASN A 190 -17.60 -14.00 4.94
CA ASN A 190 -16.67 -14.32 6.02
C ASN A 190 -17.33 -15.34 6.99
N TYR A 191 -16.62 -16.42 7.28
CA TYR A 191 -17.08 -17.45 8.21
C TYR A 191 -17.21 -16.91 9.64
N LEU A 192 -16.23 -16.10 10.09
CA LEU A 192 -16.23 -15.53 11.44
C LEU A 192 -17.09 -14.29 11.54
N SER A 193 -18.03 -14.31 12.49
CA SER A 193 -18.92 -13.18 12.80
C SER A 193 -18.37 -12.25 13.90
N ALA A 194 -17.33 -12.64 14.62
CA ALA A 194 -16.65 -11.80 15.60
C ALA A 194 -15.87 -10.69 14.89
N SER A 195 -15.69 -9.53 15.55
CA SER A 195 -14.90 -8.42 15.02
C SER A 195 -13.39 -8.65 15.21
N GLY A 196 -12.58 -8.20 14.25
CA GLY A 196 -11.12 -8.25 14.31
C GLY A 196 -10.53 -9.63 14.11
N TYR A 197 -9.36 -9.86 14.71
CA TYR A 197 -8.63 -11.12 14.63
C TYR A 197 -8.86 -11.94 15.89
N VAL A 198 -9.33 -13.17 15.72
CA VAL A 198 -9.78 -14.00 16.84
C VAL A 198 -9.11 -15.37 16.84
N GLN A 199 -8.84 -15.89 18.04
CA GLN A 199 -8.40 -17.27 18.19
C GLN A 199 -9.55 -18.20 17.81
N LEU A 200 -9.28 -19.19 16.93
CA LEU A 200 -10.29 -20.14 16.49
C LEU A 200 -10.73 -21.07 17.61
N ASP A 201 -12.04 -21.27 17.71
CA ASP A 201 -12.67 -22.29 18.51
C ASP A 201 -12.90 -23.55 17.65
N LEU A 202 -12.10 -24.58 17.90
CA LEU A 202 -12.16 -25.83 17.15
C LEU A 202 -13.44 -26.64 17.41
N GLU A 203 -14.06 -26.46 18.58
CA GLU A 203 -15.34 -27.11 18.88
C GLU A 203 -16.46 -26.50 18.03
N LEU A 204 -16.46 -25.16 17.93
CA LEU A 204 -17.42 -24.46 17.09
C LEU A 204 -17.25 -24.86 15.62
N ILE A 205 -16.00 -24.86 15.12
CA ILE A 205 -15.70 -25.27 13.75
C ILE A 205 -16.12 -26.71 13.48
N SER A 206 -15.97 -27.61 14.47
CA SER A 206 -16.41 -29.01 14.34
C SER A 206 -17.93 -29.16 14.22
N ARG A 207 -18.70 -28.26 14.86
CA ARG A 207 -20.17 -28.31 14.84
C ARG A 207 -20.77 -27.59 13.63
N ASP A 208 -20.15 -26.51 13.20
CA ASP A 208 -20.60 -25.69 12.07
C ASP A 208 -19.41 -25.29 11.19
N PRO A 209 -18.93 -26.23 10.33
CA PRO A 209 -17.71 -26.01 9.55
C PRO A 209 -17.90 -24.92 8.48
N PRO A 210 -16.82 -24.20 8.13
CA PRO A 210 -16.81 -23.35 6.94
C PRO A 210 -16.87 -24.18 5.65
N ASP A 211 -17.36 -23.58 4.58
CA ASP A 211 -17.38 -24.24 3.26
C ASP A 211 -15.98 -24.39 2.67
N ALA A 212 -15.07 -23.47 3.02
CA ALA A 212 -13.68 -23.49 2.58
C ALA A 212 -12.76 -22.81 3.61
N ILE A 213 -11.47 -23.20 3.58
CA ILE A 213 -10.40 -22.57 4.35
C ILE A 213 -9.33 -22.02 3.41
N LEU A 214 -9.02 -20.76 3.56
CA LEU A 214 -7.85 -20.12 2.97
C LEU A 214 -6.79 -19.94 4.05
N PHE A 215 -5.67 -20.62 3.94
CA PHE A 215 -4.54 -20.49 4.85
C PHE A 215 -3.55 -19.46 4.29
N ALA A 216 -3.44 -18.31 4.96
CA ALA A 216 -2.50 -17.25 4.64
C ALA A 216 -1.44 -17.16 5.74
N ALA A 217 -0.26 -17.67 5.47
CA ALA A 217 0.88 -17.65 6.39
C ALA A 217 2.19 -17.53 5.61
N PRO A 218 3.24 -16.94 6.22
CA PRO A 218 4.57 -16.93 5.62
C PRO A 218 5.02 -18.36 5.29
N ASP A 219 5.64 -18.52 4.11
CA ASP A 219 6.07 -19.85 3.63
C ASP A 219 7.38 -20.26 4.28
N HIS A 220 7.32 -20.66 5.54
CA HIS A 220 8.44 -21.24 6.29
C HIS A 220 7.95 -22.24 7.32
N GLN A 221 8.83 -23.14 7.76
CA GLN A 221 8.54 -24.15 8.78
C GLN A 221 8.48 -23.53 10.19
N ALA A 222 7.48 -22.68 10.46
CA ALA A 222 7.23 -22.17 11.78
C ALA A 222 6.19 -23.03 12.51
N LEU A 223 6.37 -23.23 13.82
CA LEU A 223 5.38 -23.89 14.66
C LEU A 223 4.01 -23.21 14.57
N ALA A 224 3.99 -21.89 14.40
CA ALA A 224 2.78 -21.10 14.19
C ALA A 224 1.94 -21.58 13.00
N ASN A 225 2.57 -22.14 11.94
CA ASN A 225 1.88 -22.60 10.75
C ASN A 225 1.27 -24.00 10.93
N ARG A 226 1.71 -24.77 11.93
CA ARG A 226 1.22 -26.15 12.19
C ARG A 226 -0.23 -26.20 12.63
N PHE A 227 -0.80 -25.10 13.07
CA PHE A 227 -2.24 -25.06 13.40
C PHE A 227 -3.12 -25.42 12.21
N ALA A 228 -2.73 -25.08 10.99
CA ALA A 228 -3.45 -25.46 9.76
C ALA A 228 -3.46 -26.97 9.51
N GLU A 229 -2.59 -27.73 10.19
CA GLU A 229 -2.51 -29.19 10.09
C GLU A 229 -3.37 -29.90 11.16
N HIS A 230 -4.08 -29.11 12.01
CA HIS A 230 -4.86 -29.66 13.11
C HIS A 230 -5.90 -30.69 12.60
N PRO A 231 -5.99 -31.90 13.23
CA PRO A 231 -6.85 -32.97 12.73
C PRO A 231 -8.32 -32.60 12.61
N VAL A 232 -8.85 -31.77 13.52
CA VAL A 232 -10.23 -31.28 13.46
C VAL A 232 -10.47 -30.50 12.16
N LEU A 233 -9.61 -29.55 11.82
CA LEU A 233 -9.77 -28.75 10.61
C LEU A 233 -9.71 -29.62 9.35
N ARG A 234 -8.80 -30.60 9.33
CA ARG A 234 -8.64 -31.53 8.20
C ARG A 234 -9.78 -32.53 8.08
N ALA A 235 -10.47 -32.84 9.19
CA ALA A 235 -11.63 -33.73 9.18
C ALA A 235 -12.90 -33.05 8.69
N VAL A 236 -13.09 -31.74 8.99
CA VAL A 236 -14.35 -31.05 8.71
C VAL A 236 -14.37 -30.32 7.37
N VAL A 237 -13.19 -29.96 6.82
CA VAL A 237 -13.09 -29.32 5.50
C VAL A 237 -12.24 -30.18 4.58
N PRO A 238 -12.82 -30.70 3.48
CA PRO A 238 -12.12 -31.60 2.58
C PRO A 238 -10.96 -30.90 1.86
N PRO A 239 -9.89 -31.64 1.45
CA PRO A 239 -8.66 -31.06 0.90
C PRO A 239 -8.86 -30.14 -0.30
N GLN A 240 -9.83 -30.41 -1.17
CA GLN A 240 -10.15 -29.58 -2.34
C GLN A 240 -10.73 -28.21 -1.99
N HIS A 241 -11.21 -28.03 -0.75
CA HIS A 241 -11.71 -26.76 -0.23
C HIS A 241 -10.68 -26.02 0.63
N TRP A 242 -9.42 -26.39 0.47
CA TRP A 242 -8.29 -25.68 1.08
C TRP A 242 -7.51 -24.94 0.01
N LEU A 243 -7.30 -23.65 0.22
CA LEU A 243 -6.41 -22.83 -0.57
C LEU A 243 -5.28 -22.32 0.33
N ARG A 244 -4.10 -22.16 -0.24
CA ARG A 244 -2.98 -21.46 0.39
C ARG A 244 -2.73 -20.17 -0.35
N SER A 245 -2.57 -19.08 0.37
CA SER A 245 -2.23 -17.77 -0.17
C SER A 245 -0.96 -17.25 0.47
N ASP A 246 -0.27 -16.40 -0.26
CA ASP A 246 0.86 -15.65 0.27
C ASP A 246 0.36 -14.68 1.36
N TYR A 247 0.93 -14.80 2.56
CA TYR A 247 0.58 -13.98 3.71
C TYR A 247 0.72 -12.48 3.42
N TRP A 248 1.79 -12.07 2.74
CA TRP A 248 2.09 -10.66 2.55
C TRP A 248 1.15 -9.94 1.59
N ARG A 249 0.50 -10.66 0.69
CA ARG A 249 -0.55 -10.10 -0.18
C ARG A 249 -1.75 -9.58 0.61
N TRP A 250 -1.96 -10.13 1.81
CA TRP A 250 -3.00 -9.72 2.73
C TRP A 250 -2.56 -8.57 3.64
N GLN A 251 -1.25 -8.46 3.90
CA GLN A 251 -0.68 -7.44 4.79
C GLN A 251 -0.29 -6.15 4.08
N CYS A 252 -0.14 -6.17 2.75
CA CYS A 252 0.23 -5.03 1.94
C CYS A 252 -0.93 -4.62 1.03
N PRO A 253 -1.93 -3.89 1.54
CA PRO A 253 -3.01 -3.38 0.70
C PRO A 253 -2.49 -2.43 -0.38
N GLY A 254 -3.08 -2.51 -1.57
CA GLY A 254 -2.70 -1.71 -2.72
C GLY A 254 -3.44 -2.14 -3.98
N PRO A 255 -3.13 -1.59 -5.16
CA PRO A 255 -3.82 -1.90 -6.41
C PRO A 255 -3.72 -3.37 -6.83
N TRP A 256 -2.73 -4.10 -6.33
CA TRP A 256 -2.60 -5.56 -6.48
C TRP A 256 -3.61 -6.37 -5.67
N THR A 257 -4.31 -5.76 -4.71
CA THR A 257 -5.40 -6.40 -3.95
C THR A 257 -6.51 -6.88 -4.89
N TRP A 258 -6.74 -6.20 -6.00
CA TRP A 258 -7.75 -6.59 -6.99
C TRP A 258 -7.43 -7.91 -7.68
N GLU A 259 -6.16 -8.25 -7.83
CA GLU A 259 -5.73 -9.56 -8.34
C GLU A 259 -6.06 -10.69 -7.35
N LEU A 260 -5.87 -10.42 -6.06
CA LEU A 260 -6.24 -11.35 -4.99
C LEU A 260 -7.75 -11.57 -4.96
N VAL A 261 -8.55 -10.50 -5.08
CA VAL A 261 -10.02 -10.60 -5.21
C VAL A 261 -10.41 -11.47 -6.40
N GLY A 262 -9.79 -11.24 -7.57
CA GLY A 262 -10.04 -12.04 -8.77
C GLY A 262 -9.72 -13.53 -8.59
N GLN A 263 -8.60 -13.86 -7.94
CA GLN A 263 -8.22 -15.25 -7.65
C GLN A 263 -9.22 -15.93 -6.72
N LEU A 264 -9.66 -15.23 -5.67
CA LEU A 264 -10.66 -15.78 -4.74
C LEU A 264 -12.03 -15.97 -5.43
N HIS A 265 -12.39 -15.05 -6.32
CA HIS A 265 -13.62 -15.19 -7.10
C HIS A 265 -13.60 -16.44 -8.01
N GLN A 266 -12.48 -16.68 -8.72
CA GLN A 266 -12.29 -17.89 -9.53
C GLN A 266 -12.34 -19.18 -8.72
N TRP A 267 -11.95 -19.15 -7.46
CA TRP A 267 -12.02 -20.30 -6.56
C TRP A 267 -13.43 -20.55 -6.02
N LEU A 268 -14.34 -19.58 -6.12
CA LEU A 268 -15.74 -19.70 -5.71
C LEU A 268 -16.52 -20.65 -6.65
N ASP A 269 -16.18 -20.66 -7.93
CA ASP A 269 -16.77 -21.50 -8.97
C ASP A 269 -16.29 -22.97 -8.85
#